data_a4214eef48b4c96aa594d54f39d5fac6
#
_entry.id   a4214eef48b4c96aa594d54f39d5fac6
#
_cell.length_a   1.000
_cell.length_b   1.000
_cell.length_c   1.000
_cell.angle_alpha   90.00
_cell.angle_beta   90.00
_cell.angle_gamma   90.00
#
_symmetry.space_group_name_H-M   'P 1'
#
loop_
_entity.id
_entity.type
_entity.pdbx_description
1 polymer ?
#
loop_
_entity_poly.entity_id
_entity_poly.type
_entity_poly.pdbx_seq_one_letter_code
_entity_poly.pdbx_strand_id
1 'polypeptide(L)'
;MCTANSCRSVLSEALFNHLAPSGYAAVSSGSFPSGRLNPQAVQTLHDLGVSTEGLYSKDSSVFADSPPEIVITVCDKAAGEACPVYFGPAIKSHWGLADPSDVQGTEQQVQAAFASTVETIKQRFAAFFALDLQRLSEAELKAELDRIGALG
;
A
#
# COMPACT_ATOMS: atom_id res chain seq x y z
N MET A 1 -4.07 -2.79 0.93
CA MET A 1 -4.26 -4.26 0.92
C MET A 1 -3.77 -4.88 -0.38
N CYS A 2 -3.19 -6.04 -0.28
CA CYS A 2 -2.85 -6.89 -1.42
C CYS A 2 -3.17 -8.34 -1.03
N THR A 3 -3.20 -9.28 -1.99
CA THR A 3 -3.59 -10.66 -1.67
C THR A 3 -2.58 -11.33 -0.72
N ALA A 4 -1.31 -11.36 -1.09
CA ALA A 4 -0.27 -12.08 -0.32
C ALA A 4 0.36 -11.28 0.82
N ASN A 5 0.20 -9.97 0.83
CA ASN A 5 0.85 -9.07 1.79
C ASN A 5 2.36 -9.35 1.92
N SER A 6 3.05 -9.34 0.79
CA SER A 6 4.48 -9.67 0.76
C SER A 6 5.35 -8.65 0.02
N CYS A 7 4.78 -7.92 -0.93
CA CYS A 7 5.53 -6.99 -1.79
C CYS A 7 4.88 -5.61 -1.88
N ARG A 8 3.91 -5.42 -2.76
CA ARG A 8 3.32 -4.09 -3.05
C ARG A 8 2.74 -3.41 -1.83
N SER A 9 1.93 -4.09 -1.04
CA SER A 9 1.33 -3.52 0.17
C SER A 9 2.36 -3.27 1.27
N VAL A 10 3.38 -4.12 1.37
CA VAL A 10 4.47 -3.96 2.34
C VAL A 10 5.32 -2.75 1.98
N LEU A 11 5.68 -2.58 0.70
CA LEU A 11 6.38 -1.38 0.22
C LEU A 11 5.57 -0.13 0.56
N SER A 12 4.26 -0.18 0.32
CA SER A 12 3.37 0.94 0.59
C SER A 12 3.32 1.29 2.08
N GLU A 13 3.19 0.30 2.95
CA GLU A 13 3.19 0.52 4.41
C GLU A 13 4.48 1.19 4.87
N ALA A 14 5.62 0.64 4.48
CA ALA A 14 6.93 1.15 4.90
C ALA A 14 7.18 2.57 4.38
N LEU A 15 6.89 2.82 3.12
CA LEU A 15 7.08 4.15 2.50
C LEU A 15 6.12 5.19 3.09
N PHE A 16 4.86 4.81 3.32
CA PHE A 16 3.90 5.72 3.93
C PHE A 16 4.39 6.19 5.31
N ASN A 17 4.75 5.24 6.17
CA ASN A 17 5.19 5.55 7.53
C ASN A 17 6.52 6.31 7.54
N HIS A 18 7.37 6.10 6.55
CA HIS A 18 8.63 6.84 6.40
C HIS A 18 8.40 8.30 6.00
N LEU A 19 7.41 8.55 5.14
CA LEU A 19 7.13 9.88 4.59
C LEU A 19 6.05 10.65 5.35
N ALA A 20 5.24 9.95 6.15
CA ALA A 20 4.04 10.52 6.75
C ALA A 20 4.34 11.64 7.75
N PRO A 21 3.60 12.74 7.71
CA PRO A 21 3.63 13.73 8.77
C PRO A 21 3.01 13.18 10.06
N SER A 22 3.21 13.89 11.16
CA SER A 22 2.65 13.52 12.46
C SER A 22 1.13 13.36 12.38
N GLY A 23 0.62 12.30 12.99
CA GLY A 23 -0.81 11.99 13.00
C GLY A 23 -1.26 11.02 11.91
N TYR A 24 -0.37 10.63 11.00
CA TYR A 24 -0.67 9.66 9.94
C TYR A 24 0.11 8.37 10.20
N ALA A 25 -0.56 7.25 10.01
CA ALA A 25 0.08 5.93 10.08
C ALA A 25 -0.62 4.98 9.10
N ALA A 26 0.13 4.04 8.56
CA ALA A 26 -0.40 3.00 7.70
C ALA A 26 -0.03 1.62 8.23
N VAL A 27 -0.90 0.68 7.93
CA VAL A 27 -0.66 -0.75 8.12
C VAL A 27 -1.03 -1.46 6.82
N SER A 28 -0.53 -2.66 6.63
CA SER A 28 -0.86 -3.46 5.46
C SER A 28 -1.35 -4.83 5.86
N SER A 29 -2.13 -5.45 4.97
CA SER A 29 -2.65 -6.79 5.18
C SER A 29 -2.98 -7.45 3.85
N GLY A 30 -3.24 -8.75 3.89
CA GLY A 30 -3.68 -9.53 2.73
C GLY A 30 -4.83 -10.45 3.07
N SER A 31 -5.56 -10.87 2.05
CA SER A 31 -6.64 -11.85 2.19
C SER A 31 -6.10 -13.28 2.30
N PHE A 32 -4.93 -13.53 1.68
CA PHE A 32 -4.23 -14.82 1.73
C PHE A 32 -2.74 -14.56 1.96
N PRO A 33 -2.35 -14.15 3.19
CA PRO A 33 -0.96 -13.77 3.46
C PRO A 33 -0.02 -14.96 3.24
N SER A 34 1.10 -14.68 2.57
CA SER A 34 2.11 -15.71 2.27
C SER A 34 2.92 -16.12 3.50
N GLY A 35 2.89 -15.33 4.55
CA GLY A 35 3.71 -15.52 5.74
C GLY A 35 5.15 -15.07 5.58
N ARG A 36 5.53 -14.54 4.43
CA ARG A 36 6.89 -14.07 4.12
C ARG A 36 6.87 -12.74 3.40
N LEU A 37 7.85 -11.91 3.70
CA LEU A 37 8.10 -10.70 2.93
C LEU A 37 8.92 -11.06 1.69
N ASN A 38 8.63 -10.37 0.58
CA ASN A 38 9.43 -10.51 -0.64
C ASN A 38 10.85 -9.99 -0.37
N PRO A 39 11.91 -10.80 -0.59
CA PRO A 39 13.29 -10.39 -0.28
C PRO A 39 13.73 -9.14 -1.06
N GLN A 40 13.31 -9.00 -2.32
CA GLN A 40 13.66 -7.85 -3.14
C GLN A 40 12.96 -6.57 -2.64
N ALA A 41 11.73 -6.69 -2.12
CA ALA A 41 11.04 -5.57 -1.50
C ALA A 41 11.81 -5.08 -0.27
N VAL A 42 12.23 -5.99 0.59
CA VAL A 42 13.03 -5.67 1.78
C VAL A 42 14.35 -5.02 1.36
N GLN A 43 15.04 -5.57 0.37
CA GLN A 43 16.31 -5.02 -0.12
C GLN A 43 16.12 -3.60 -0.68
N THR A 44 15.05 -3.38 -1.44
CA THR A 44 14.73 -2.06 -2.00
C THR A 44 14.53 -1.03 -0.88
N LEU A 45 13.81 -1.39 0.18
CA LEU A 45 13.62 -0.52 1.34
C LEU A 45 14.95 -0.22 2.05
N HIS A 46 15.79 -1.22 2.24
CA HIS A 46 17.13 -1.03 2.82
C HIS A 46 17.97 -0.05 1.99
N ASP A 47 17.96 -0.22 0.67
CA ASP A 47 18.73 0.65 -0.23
C ASP A 47 18.25 2.11 -0.19
N LEU A 48 16.97 2.31 0.13
CA LEU A 48 16.38 3.65 0.27
C LEU A 48 16.54 4.23 1.69
N GLY A 49 17.11 3.49 2.61
CA GLY A 49 17.22 3.91 4.01
C GLY A 49 15.89 3.89 4.76
N VAL A 50 14.92 3.13 4.27
CA VAL A 50 13.60 2.99 4.90
C VAL A 50 13.61 1.81 5.85
N SER A 51 13.14 2.02 7.09
CA SER A 51 13.08 0.96 8.10
C SER A 51 12.14 -0.16 7.69
N THR A 52 12.59 -1.40 7.89
CA THR A 52 11.78 -2.61 7.71
C THR A 52 11.33 -3.20 9.05
N GLU A 53 11.63 -2.52 10.14
CA GLU A 53 11.25 -2.97 11.49
C GLU A 53 9.74 -3.05 11.63
N GLY A 54 9.24 -4.16 12.17
CA GLY A 54 7.83 -4.38 12.38
C GLY A 54 7.05 -4.85 11.16
N LEU A 55 7.68 -4.94 9.98
CA LEU A 55 7.02 -5.46 8.78
C LEU A 55 6.90 -6.98 8.86
N TYR A 56 5.70 -7.49 8.56
CA TYR A 56 5.45 -8.92 8.41
C TYR A 56 4.20 -9.14 7.56
N SER A 57 4.10 -10.31 6.95
CA SER A 57 2.93 -10.70 6.16
C SER A 57 1.81 -11.13 7.11
N LYS A 58 0.61 -10.56 6.95
CA LYS A 58 -0.48 -10.74 7.92
C LYS A 58 -1.85 -10.68 7.27
N ASP A 59 -2.79 -11.36 7.89
CA ASP A 59 -4.20 -11.34 7.53
C ASP A 59 -4.88 -10.06 8.04
N SER A 60 -5.92 -9.63 7.34
CA SER A 60 -6.68 -8.43 7.71
C SER A 60 -7.38 -8.54 9.08
N SER A 61 -7.63 -9.76 9.55
CA SER A 61 -8.26 -9.99 10.86
C SER A 61 -7.43 -9.43 12.03
N VAL A 62 -6.13 -9.25 11.83
CA VAL A 62 -5.24 -8.62 12.83
C VAL A 62 -5.74 -7.22 13.22
N PHE A 63 -6.45 -6.54 12.31
CA PHE A 63 -6.94 -5.18 12.52
C PHE A 63 -8.44 -5.11 12.81
N ALA A 64 -9.09 -6.25 13.10
CA ALA A 64 -10.53 -6.29 13.35
C ALA A 64 -10.98 -5.39 14.53
N ASP A 65 -10.14 -5.31 15.58
CA ASP A 65 -10.42 -4.48 16.76
C ASP A 65 -10.03 -3.02 16.58
N SER A 66 -9.25 -2.70 15.57
CA SER A 66 -8.79 -1.35 15.25
C SER A 66 -8.86 -1.12 13.74
N PRO A 67 -10.08 -1.09 13.17
CA PRO A 67 -10.23 -1.00 11.72
C PRO A 67 -9.71 0.36 11.21
N PRO A 68 -9.14 0.39 9.99
CA PRO A 68 -8.66 1.63 9.40
C PRO A 68 -9.82 2.53 8.96
N GLU A 69 -9.55 3.81 8.86
CA GLU A 69 -10.50 4.78 8.29
C GLU A 69 -10.53 4.72 6.77
N ILE A 70 -9.41 4.39 6.16
CA ILE A 70 -9.24 4.33 4.70
C ILE A 70 -8.59 2.98 4.36
N VAL A 71 -9.16 2.30 3.36
CA VAL A 71 -8.61 1.05 2.81
C VAL A 71 -8.24 1.26 1.36
N ILE A 72 -6.96 1.02 1.05
CA ILE A 72 -6.43 1.12 -0.31
C ILE A 72 -6.02 -0.28 -0.77
N THR A 73 -6.57 -0.74 -1.88
CA THR A 73 -6.13 -1.97 -2.53
C THR A 73 -5.12 -1.64 -3.62
N VAL A 74 -4.05 -2.43 -3.70
CA VAL A 74 -2.95 -2.17 -4.65
C VAL A 74 -2.78 -3.26 -5.69
N CYS A 75 -3.50 -4.37 -5.60
CA CYS A 75 -3.53 -5.37 -6.65
C CYS A 75 -4.97 -5.63 -7.11
N ASP A 76 -5.13 -5.95 -8.39
CA ASP A 76 -6.46 -6.12 -8.99
C ASP A 76 -7.22 -7.28 -8.38
N LYS A 77 -6.53 -8.35 -7.98
CA LYS A 77 -7.15 -9.49 -7.31
C LYS A 77 -7.77 -9.09 -5.98
N ALA A 78 -7.05 -8.30 -5.17
CA ALA A 78 -7.58 -7.81 -3.89
C ALA A 78 -8.78 -6.88 -4.09
N ALA A 79 -8.79 -6.07 -5.16
CA ALA A 79 -9.91 -5.19 -5.49
C ALA A 79 -11.18 -5.99 -5.86
N GLY A 80 -11.01 -7.17 -6.47
CA GLY A 80 -12.12 -8.04 -6.84
C GLY A 80 -12.64 -8.90 -5.69
N GLU A 81 -11.97 -8.91 -4.54
CA GLU A 81 -12.38 -9.66 -3.36
C GLU A 81 -13.33 -8.83 -2.48
N ALA A 82 -14.21 -9.52 -1.75
CA ALA A 82 -15.07 -8.84 -0.78
C ALA A 82 -14.20 -8.22 0.33
N CYS A 83 -14.44 -6.95 0.63
CA CYS A 83 -13.79 -6.30 1.76
C CYS A 83 -14.24 -6.96 3.07
N PRO A 84 -13.34 -7.20 4.03
CA PRO A 84 -13.74 -7.75 5.33
C PRO A 84 -14.86 -6.94 5.98
N VAL A 85 -15.81 -7.63 6.59
CA VAL A 85 -17.00 -7.00 7.21
C VAL A 85 -16.60 -5.94 8.22
N TYR A 86 -15.56 -6.21 9.01
CA TYR A 86 -15.07 -5.26 10.02
C TYR A 86 -14.40 -4.00 9.42
N PHE A 87 -14.16 -3.98 8.10
CA PHE A 87 -13.69 -2.80 7.37
C PHE A 87 -14.82 -2.09 6.62
N GLY A 88 -16.07 -2.52 6.82
CA GLY A 88 -17.24 -2.00 6.09
C GLY A 88 -17.38 -0.48 6.10
N PRO A 89 -17.21 0.21 7.25
CA PRO A 89 -17.33 1.67 7.31
C PRO A 89 -16.17 2.44 6.66
N ALA A 90 -15.05 1.79 6.36
CA ALA A 90 -13.88 2.46 5.78
C ALA A 90 -14.17 3.01 4.39
N ILE A 91 -13.55 4.14 4.08
CA ILE A 91 -13.53 4.68 2.73
C ILE A 91 -12.55 3.85 1.91
N LYS A 92 -12.99 3.34 0.75
CA LYS A 92 -12.22 2.41 -0.05
C LYS A 92 -11.85 3.01 -1.39
N SER A 93 -10.62 2.76 -1.82
CA SER A 93 -10.14 3.15 -3.14
C SER A 93 -9.16 2.10 -3.67
N HIS A 94 -9.08 1.98 -4.99
CA HIS A 94 -8.13 1.07 -5.63
C HIS A 94 -7.00 1.86 -6.28
N TRP A 95 -5.78 1.62 -5.82
CA TRP A 95 -4.55 2.23 -6.34
C TRP A 95 -3.69 1.14 -6.99
N GLY A 96 -4.17 0.60 -8.10
CA GLY A 96 -3.51 -0.52 -8.78
C GLY A 96 -2.04 -0.28 -9.08
N LEU A 97 -1.23 -1.29 -8.79
CA LEU A 97 0.20 -1.32 -9.09
C LEU A 97 0.52 -2.62 -9.83
N ALA A 98 1.28 -2.53 -10.91
CA ALA A 98 1.87 -3.73 -11.51
C ALA A 98 2.79 -4.37 -10.47
N ASP A 99 2.80 -5.72 -10.45
CA ASP A 99 3.62 -6.44 -9.47
C ASP A 99 5.08 -6.48 -9.94
N PRO A 100 5.99 -5.77 -9.27
CA PRO A 100 7.40 -5.79 -9.67
C PRO A 100 8.05 -7.16 -9.45
N SER A 101 7.48 -8.01 -8.60
CA SER A 101 7.98 -9.37 -8.38
C SER A 101 7.71 -10.31 -9.55
N ASP A 102 6.81 -9.95 -10.46
CA ASP A 102 6.52 -10.70 -11.68
C ASP A 102 7.55 -10.44 -12.80
N VAL A 103 8.38 -9.42 -12.65
CA VAL A 103 9.39 -9.09 -13.66
C VAL A 103 10.48 -10.14 -13.64
N GLN A 104 10.70 -10.75 -14.82
CA GLN A 104 11.76 -11.72 -15.05
C GLN A 104 12.85 -11.08 -15.91
N GLY A 105 14.10 -11.41 -15.61
CA GLY A 105 15.22 -10.86 -16.36
C GLY A 105 16.45 -10.71 -15.48
N THR A 106 17.32 -9.76 -15.85
CA THR A 106 18.54 -9.48 -15.11
C THR A 106 18.20 -8.82 -13.75
N GLU A 107 19.16 -8.87 -12.84
CA GLU A 107 19.05 -8.18 -11.55
C GLU A 107 18.75 -6.69 -11.74
N GLN A 108 19.39 -6.06 -12.73
CA GLN A 108 19.15 -4.66 -13.06
C GLN A 108 17.72 -4.39 -13.51
N GLN A 109 17.14 -5.30 -14.30
CA GLN A 109 15.75 -5.18 -14.76
C GLN A 109 14.77 -5.31 -13.59
N VAL A 110 15.03 -6.23 -12.69
CA VAL A 110 14.21 -6.42 -11.48
C VAL A 110 14.30 -5.19 -10.58
N GLN A 111 15.51 -4.69 -10.34
CA GLN A 111 15.73 -3.47 -9.54
C GLN A 111 15.03 -2.26 -10.15
N ALA A 112 15.05 -2.12 -11.48
CA ALA A 112 14.38 -1.03 -12.17
C ALA A 112 12.86 -1.11 -11.99
N ALA A 113 12.27 -2.31 -12.01
CA ALA A 113 10.86 -2.51 -11.78
C ALA A 113 10.46 -2.10 -10.36
N PHE A 114 11.23 -2.48 -9.36
CA PHE A 114 11.00 -2.07 -7.97
C PHE A 114 11.16 -0.56 -7.80
N ALA A 115 12.17 0.04 -8.41
CA ALA A 115 12.37 1.50 -8.35
C ALA A 115 11.19 2.26 -8.97
N SER A 116 10.67 1.79 -10.11
CA SER A 116 9.51 2.38 -10.77
C SER A 116 8.26 2.29 -9.87
N THR A 117 8.05 1.14 -9.24
CA THR A 117 6.94 0.94 -8.30
C THR A 117 7.05 1.92 -7.13
N VAL A 118 8.24 2.07 -6.55
CA VAL A 118 8.49 3.01 -5.45
C VAL A 118 8.17 4.45 -5.87
N GLU A 119 8.58 4.87 -7.06
CA GLU A 119 8.31 6.22 -7.55
C GLU A 119 6.81 6.48 -7.69
N THR A 120 6.05 5.53 -8.22
CA THR A 120 4.60 5.63 -8.33
C THR A 120 3.96 5.77 -6.94
N ILE A 121 4.40 4.94 -5.98
CA ILE A 121 3.91 5.00 -4.60
C ILE A 121 4.19 6.38 -3.98
N LYS A 122 5.41 6.89 -4.16
CA LYS A 122 5.80 8.20 -3.61
C LYS A 122 4.97 9.33 -4.20
N GLN A 123 4.71 9.32 -5.51
CA GLN A 123 3.88 10.33 -6.18
C GLN A 123 2.47 10.35 -5.60
N ARG A 124 1.88 9.17 -5.41
CA ARG A 124 0.54 9.05 -4.85
C ARG A 124 0.48 9.52 -3.41
N PHE A 125 1.47 9.18 -2.59
CA PHE A 125 1.51 9.62 -1.19
C PHE A 125 1.74 11.13 -1.09
N ALA A 126 2.57 11.72 -1.93
CA ALA A 126 2.75 13.17 -1.95
C ALA A 126 1.42 13.89 -2.24
N ALA A 127 0.64 13.39 -3.20
CA ALA A 127 -0.68 13.92 -3.51
C ALA A 127 -1.64 13.72 -2.32
N PHE A 128 -1.59 12.57 -1.66
CA PHE A 128 -2.42 12.28 -0.48
C PHE A 128 -2.11 13.23 0.68
N PHE A 129 -0.83 13.43 0.98
CA PHE A 129 -0.43 14.31 2.08
C PHE A 129 -0.72 15.80 1.80
N ALA A 130 -0.96 16.17 0.55
CA ALA A 130 -1.38 17.52 0.18
C ALA A 130 -2.87 17.77 0.42
N LEU A 131 -3.67 16.72 0.68
CA LEU A 131 -5.10 16.85 0.95
C LEU A 131 -5.34 17.42 2.35
N ASP A 132 -6.34 18.29 2.47
CA ASP A 132 -6.83 18.74 3.77
C ASP A 132 -7.99 17.83 4.19
N LEU A 133 -7.67 16.76 4.89
CA LEU A 133 -8.64 15.72 5.26
C LEU A 133 -9.75 16.24 6.17
N GLN A 134 -9.48 17.31 6.93
CA GLN A 134 -10.48 17.89 7.84
C GLN A 134 -11.56 18.65 7.12
N ARG A 135 -11.28 19.12 5.90
CA ARG A 135 -12.22 19.92 5.10
C ARG A 135 -13.00 19.09 4.08
N LEU A 136 -12.58 17.86 3.84
CA LEU A 136 -13.21 17.02 2.84
C LEU A 136 -14.34 16.19 3.48
N SER A 137 -15.49 16.14 2.80
CA SER A 137 -16.54 15.17 3.12
C SER A 137 -16.09 13.79 2.70
N GLU A 138 -16.79 12.73 3.15
CA GLU A 138 -16.46 11.35 2.73
C GLU A 138 -16.52 11.19 1.21
N ALA A 139 -17.53 11.78 0.55
CA ALA A 139 -17.67 11.71 -0.90
C ALA A 139 -16.53 12.45 -1.61
N GLU A 140 -16.13 13.62 -1.11
CA GLU A 140 -15.02 14.39 -1.65
C GLU A 140 -13.70 13.65 -1.47
N LEU A 141 -13.49 13.07 -0.29
CA LEU A 141 -12.28 12.29 0.00
C LEU A 141 -12.21 11.06 -0.92
N LYS A 142 -13.32 10.34 -1.10
CA LYS A 142 -13.38 9.19 -2.02
C LYS A 142 -13.00 9.60 -3.44
N ALA A 143 -13.52 10.71 -3.93
CA ALA A 143 -13.21 11.22 -5.26
C ALA A 143 -11.72 11.57 -5.40
N GLU A 144 -11.14 12.23 -4.38
CA GLU A 144 -9.71 12.56 -4.38
C GLU A 144 -8.82 11.32 -4.32
N LEU A 145 -9.20 10.32 -3.52
CA LEU A 145 -8.46 9.06 -3.45
C LEU A 145 -8.49 8.33 -4.81
N ASP A 146 -9.63 8.30 -5.47
CA ASP A 146 -9.75 7.66 -6.78
C ASP A 146 -8.91 8.41 -7.84
N ARG A 147 -8.88 9.74 -7.77
CA ARG A 147 -8.03 10.56 -8.63
C ARG A 147 -6.55 10.24 -8.42
N ILE A 148 -6.12 10.14 -7.18
CA ILE A 148 -4.73 9.80 -6.84
C ILE A 148 -4.39 8.41 -7.35
N GLY A 149 -5.29 7.46 -7.22
CA GLY A 149 -5.08 6.10 -7.71
C GLY A 149 -4.88 5.99 -9.22
N ALA A 150 -5.26 7.01 -9.98
CA ALA A 150 -5.03 7.08 -11.41
C ALA A 150 -3.68 7.70 -11.79
N LEU A 151 -2.92 8.23 -10.83
CA LEU A 151 -1.57 8.78 -11.07
C LEU A 151 -0.56 7.66 -11.32
N GLY A 152 0.34 7.89 -12.21
CA GLY A 152 1.41 6.94 -12.56
C GLY A 152 1.08 6.08 -13.76
#